data_16b8e6a3f29080a5aac1529becb72dff
#
_entry.id   16b8e6a3f29080a5aac1529becb72dff
#
_cell.length_a   1.000
_cell.length_b   1.000
_cell.length_c   1.000
_cell.angle_alpha   90.00
_cell.angle_beta   90.00
_cell.angle_gamma   90.00
#
_symmetry.space_group_name_H-M   'P 1'
#
loop_
_entity.id
_entity.type
_entity.pdbx_description
1 polymer ?
#
loop_
_entity_poly.entity_id
_entity_poly.type
_entity_poly.pdbx_seq_one_letter_code
_entity_poly.pdbx_strand_id
1 'polypeptide(L)'
;MNDTALKDVKVIDLTQHIKTDKGTIAAVNGYAVAGGLERALACNIRIASENAQFGCFEIRRALPNPPDPLIRLVGFGPALHMLLSGELIGAHEALRIGLVTKVVSAQKLIPTVEDLAARMGEYPTGVLVATKKAAFVGRDMATE
;
A
#
# COMPACT_ATOMS: atom_id res chain seq x y z
N MET A 1 6.55 -19.68 -9.09
CA MET A 1 5.43 -18.95 -8.46
C MET A 1 4.14 -19.45 -9.10
N ASN A 2 3.20 -19.92 -8.30
CA ASN A 2 1.97 -20.53 -8.83
C ASN A 2 1.02 -19.44 -9.30
N ASP A 3 0.75 -19.38 -10.60
CA ASP A 3 -0.12 -18.39 -11.24
C ASP A 3 -1.53 -18.31 -10.63
N THR A 4 -1.96 -19.38 -9.96
CA THR A 4 -3.29 -19.46 -9.37
C THR A 4 -3.42 -18.63 -8.08
N ALA A 5 -2.33 -18.47 -7.32
CA ALA A 5 -2.32 -17.70 -6.09
C ALA A 5 -2.28 -16.19 -6.34
N LEU A 6 -1.90 -15.76 -7.56
CA LEU A 6 -1.73 -14.36 -7.93
C LEU A 6 -2.89 -13.80 -8.75
N LYS A 7 -3.96 -14.57 -8.98
CA LYS A 7 -5.11 -14.07 -9.77
C LYS A 7 -5.74 -12.82 -9.17
N ASP A 8 -5.59 -12.63 -7.86
CA ASP A 8 -6.14 -11.50 -7.13
C ASP A 8 -5.07 -10.54 -6.60
N VAL A 9 -3.78 -10.83 -6.84
CA VAL A 9 -2.66 -9.95 -6.50
C VAL A 9 -2.01 -9.49 -7.79
N LYS A 10 -2.26 -8.25 -8.15
CA LYS A 10 -1.65 -7.67 -9.35
C LYS A 10 -0.31 -7.05 -9.00
N VAL A 11 0.77 -7.63 -9.51
CA VAL A 11 2.07 -6.94 -9.54
C VAL A 11 1.98 -5.85 -10.60
N ILE A 12 2.16 -4.62 -10.20
CA ILE A 12 1.88 -3.47 -11.05
C ILE A 12 3.18 -2.89 -11.58
N ASP A 13 3.17 -2.67 -12.89
CA ASP A 13 4.20 -1.91 -13.57
C ASP A 13 4.19 -0.45 -13.07
N LEU A 14 5.36 0.11 -12.79
CA LEU A 14 5.57 1.47 -12.28
C LEU A 14 4.89 2.57 -13.09
N THR A 15 4.58 2.30 -14.33
CA THR A 15 4.06 3.30 -15.26
C THR A 15 2.54 3.29 -15.41
N GLN A 16 1.86 2.33 -14.78
CA GLN A 16 0.40 2.19 -14.93
C GLN A 16 -0.32 2.38 -13.59
N HIS A 17 -1.32 3.24 -13.60
CA HIS A 17 -2.26 3.32 -12.49
C HIS A 17 -3.02 2.00 -12.35
N ILE A 18 -3.19 1.56 -11.10
CA ILE A 18 -3.99 0.36 -10.82
C ILE A 18 -5.46 0.71 -11.03
N LYS A 19 -5.97 0.37 -12.20
CA LYS A 19 -7.39 0.42 -12.46
C LYS A 19 -7.96 -0.98 -12.42
N THR A 20 -8.47 -1.38 -11.27
CA THR A 20 -9.15 -2.66 -11.10
C THR A 20 -10.24 -2.52 -10.04
N ASP A 21 -11.35 -3.21 -10.25
CA ASP A 21 -12.41 -3.35 -9.27
C ASP A 21 -12.05 -4.35 -8.17
N LYS A 22 -11.01 -5.15 -8.37
CA LYS A 22 -10.56 -6.16 -7.40
C LYS A 22 -9.81 -5.53 -6.23
N GLY A 23 -9.82 -6.19 -5.09
CA GLY A 23 -8.90 -5.89 -4.00
C GLY A 23 -7.46 -6.10 -4.42
N THR A 24 -6.56 -5.23 -3.98
CA THR A 24 -5.13 -5.30 -4.29
C THR A 24 -4.31 -5.28 -3.01
N ILE A 25 -3.26 -6.09 -2.96
CA ILE A 25 -2.37 -6.19 -1.81
C ILE A 25 -0.94 -5.95 -2.27
N ALA A 26 -0.27 -5.01 -1.62
CA ALA A 26 1.17 -4.80 -1.79
C ALA A 26 1.92 -5.61 -0.73
N ALA A 27 2.81 -6.47 -1.18
CA ALA A 27 3.77 -7.18 -0.34
C ALA A 27 5.10 -6.45 -0.42
N VAL A 28 5.44 -5.70 0.63
CA VAL A 28 6.64 -4.85 0.63
C VAL A 28 7.77 -5.56 1.34
N ASN A 29 8.79 -5.97 0.58
CA ASN A 29 9.90 -6.78 1.07
C ASN A 29 11.26 -6.06 1.14
N GLY A 30 11.27 -4.75 0.98
CA GLY A 30 12.50 -3.96 0.97
C GLY A 30 12.17 -2.48 0.88
N TYR A 31 12.93 -1.74 0.09
CA TYR A 31 12.70 -0.31 -0.10
C TYR A 31 11.45 -0.04 -0.93
N ALA A 32 10.55 0.78 -0.38
CA ALA A 32 9.44 1.39 -1.11
C ALA A 32 9.63 2.90 -1.05
N VAL A 33 10.34 3.45 -2.02
CA VAL A 33 10.72 4.86 -2.08
C VAL A 33 10.33 5.44 -3.44
N ALA A 34 10.01 6.74 -3.48
CA ALA A 34 9.61 7.43 -4.71
C ALA A 34 8.50 6.66 -5.44
N GLY A 35 8.70 6.28 -6.69
CA GLY A 35 7.73 5.50 -7.47
C GLY A 35 7.36 4.16 -6.86
N GLY A 36 8.26 3.53 -6.10
CA GLY A 36 7.97 2.31 -5.35
C GLY A 36 6.95 2.55 -4.23
N LEU A 37 7.06 3.67 -3.54
CA LEU A 37 6.06 4.06 -2.54
C LEU A 37 4.72 4.38 -3.20
N GLU A 38 4.70 5.10 -4.30
CA GLU A 38 3.48 5.39 -5.05
C GLU A 38 2.73 4.11 -5.45
N ARG A 39 3.46 3.09 -5.89
CA ARG A 39 2.86 1.78 -6.20
C ARG A 39 2.22 1.13 -4.98
N ALA A 40 2.93 1.11 -3.88
CA ALA A 40 2.40 0.53 -2.64
C ALA A 40 1.16 1.28 -2.18
N LEU A 41 1.15 2.61 -2.30
CA LEU A 41 0.00 3.46 -1.96
C LEU A 41 -1.19 3.24 -2.90
N ALA A 42 -0.94 2.86 -4.14
CA ALA A 42 -2.01 2.56 -5.11
C ALA A 42 -2.70 1.22 -4.83
N CYS A 43 -2.08 0.32 -4.08
CA CYS A 43 -2.73 -0.89 -3.59
C CYS A 43 -3.68 -0.60 -2.44
N ASN A 44 -4.68 -1.47 -2.25
CA ASN A 44 -5.68 -1.29 -1.19
C ASN A 44 -5.13 -1.63 0.19
N ILE A 45 -4.35 -2.70 0.28
CA ILE A 45 -3.76 -3.21 1.52
C ILE A 45 -2.24 -3.29 1.34
N ARG A 46 -1.50 -2.95 2.37
CA ARG A 46 -0.03 -3.07 2.41
C ARG A 46 0.37 -3.94 3.59
N ILE A 47 1.13 -4.98 3.30
CA ILE A 47 1.76 -5.84 4.31
C ILE A 47 3.27 -5.77 4.07
N ALA A 48 4.03 -5.58 5.13
CA ALA A 48 5.48 -5.40 5.04
C ALA A 48 6.23 -6.52 5.74
N SER A 49 7.42 -6.81 5.24
CA SER A 49 8.40 -7.56 6.00
C SER A 49 9.13 -6.63 6.98
N GLU A 50 9.75 -7.21 8.00
CA GLU A 50 10.47 -6.45 9.05
C GLU A 50 11.60 -5.59 8.49
N ASN A 51 12.16 -5.96 7.33
CA ASN A 51 13.23 -5.21 6.67
C ASN A 51 12.73 -4.14 5.69
N ALA A 52 11.42 -3.97 5.54
CA ALA A 52 10.87 -2.95 4.65
C ALA A 52 11.17 -1.54 5.17
N GLN A 53 11.42 -0.63 4.23
CA GLN A 53 11.65 0.78 4.51
C GLN A 53 10.89 1.63 3.50
N PHE A 54 10.37 2.75 3.95
CA PHE A 54 9.50 3.64 3.19
C PHE A 54 10.06 5.07 3.20
N GLY A 55 9.97 5.77 2.10
CA GLY A 55 10.42 7.16 2.04
C GLY A 55 9.90 7.91 0.84
N CYS A 56 9.80 9.23 1.00
CA CYS A 56 9.42 10.18 -0.03
C CYS A 56 10.70 10.86 -0.56
N PHE A 57 11.38 10.21 -1.51
CA PHE A 57 12.71 10.62 -1.95
C PHE A 57 12.70 11.74 -2.99
N GLU A 58 11.54 12.17 -3.48
CA GLU A 58 11.42 13.24 -4.45
C GLU A 58 12.05 14.55 -3.94
N ILE A 59 11.86 14.87 -2.66
CA ILE A 59 12.44 16.07 -2.05
C ILE A 59 13.97 16.06 -2.10
N ARG A 60 14.60 14.89 -2.05
CA ARG A 60 16.06 14.75 -2.16
C ARG A 60 16.58 15.12 -3.54
N ARG A 61 15.72 15.12 -4.55
CA ARG A 61 16.03 15.50 -5.95
C ARG A 61 15.42 16.85 -6.32
N ALA A 62 14.99 17.62 -5.33
CA ALA A 62 14.31 18.90 -5.53
C ALA A 62 13.06 18.79 -6.43
N LEU A 63 12.36 17.66 -6.36
CA LEU A 63 11.11 17.42 -7.07
C LEU A 63 9.93 17.49 -6.11
N PRO A 64 8.80 18.10 -6.53
CA PRO A 64 7.58 18.04 -5.75
C PRO A 64 7.03 16.61 -5.73
N ASN A 65 6.39 16.26 -4.64
CA ASN A 65 5.76 14.95 -4.47
C ASN A 65 4.24 15.14 -4.49
N PRO A 66 3.49 14.33 -5.27
CA PRO A 66 2.03 14.34 -5.15
C PRO A 66 1.64 13.86 -3.74
N PRO A 67 1.00 14.73 -2.93
CA PRO A 67 0.87 14.47 -1.49
C PRO A 67 -0.28 13.54 -1.12
N ASP A 68 -1.22 13.37 -2.02
CA ASP A 68 -2.59 13.03 -1.68
C ASP A 68 -2.78 11.64 -1.03
N PRO A 69 -2.29 10.52 -1.60
CA PRO A 69 -2.58 9.22 -0.99
C PRO A 69 -1.95 9.07 0.40
N LEU A 70 -0.76 9.59 0.61
CA LEU A 70 -0.06 9.46 1.87
C LEU A 70 -0.76 10.21 3.00
N ILE A 71 -1.16 11.45 2.75
CA ILE A 71 -1.85 12.29 3.74
C ILE A 71 -3.16 11.63 4.18
N ARG A 72 -3.92 11.07 3.25
CA ARG A 72 -5.19 10.40 3.54
C ARG A 72 -5.00 9.13 4.38
N LEU A 73 -3.88 8.45 4.21
CA LEU A 73 -3.60 7.20 4.93
C LEU A 73 -3.06 7.43 6.33
N VAL A 74 -2.12 8.35 6.49
CA VAL A 74 -1.36 8.49 7.74
C VAL A 74 -1.61 9.80 8.46
N GLY A 75 -2.36 10.72 7.87
CA GLY A 75 -2.62 12.06 8.40
C GLY A 75 -1.49 13.05 8.10
N PHE A 76 -1.72 14.32 8.42
CA PHE A 76 -0.80 15.41 8.07
C PHE A 76 0.57 15.30 8.73
N GLY A 77 0.62 15.04 10.03
CA GLY A 77 1.88 15.01 10.77
C GLY A 77 2.88 14.03 10.20
N PRO A 78 2.57 12.72 10.22
CA PRO A 78 3.46 11.71 9.67
C PRO A 78 3.75 11.89 8.18
N ALA A 79 2.74 12.28 7.39
CA ALA A 79 2.92 12.49 5.94
C ALA A 79 3.90 13.64 5.67
N LEU A 80 3.71 14.80 6.31
CA LEU A 80 4.60 15.95 6.12
C LEU A 80 6.01 15.67 6.64
N HIS A 81 6.14 14.92 7.73
CA HIS A 81 7.46 14.48 8.19
C HIS A 81 8.21 13.72 7.08
N MET A 82 7.56 12.75 6.46
CA MET A 82 8.15 11.98 5.35
C MET A 82 8.40 12.83 4.11
N LEU A 83 7.41 13.63 3.72
CA LEU A 83 7.45 14.42 2.48
C LEU A 83 8.49 15.53 2.52
N LEU A 84 8.65 16.20 3.65
CA LEU A 84 9.54 17.36 3.78
C LEU A 84 10.95 16.97 4.20
N SER A 85 11.12 15.90 4.99
CA SER A 85 12.43 15.47 5.43
C SER A 85 13.14 14.53 4.44
N GLY A 86 12.37 13.77 3.67
CA GLY A 86 12.93 12.70 2.84
C GLY A 86 13.54 11.55 3.66
N GLU A 87 13.23 11.47 4.95
CA GLU A 87 13.72 10.40 5.81
C GLU A 87 13.07 9.06 5.51
N LEU A 88 13.84 7.99 5.66
CA LEU A 88 13.30 6.63 5.67
C LEU A 88 12.62 6.33 7.00
N ILE A 89 11.51 5.59 6.92
CA ILE A 89 10.90 4.96 8.10
C ILE A 89 10.93 3.44 7.94
N GLY A 90 11.12 2.73 9.05
CA GLY A 90 11.09 1.26 9.05
C GLY A 90 9.67 0.70 9.07
N ALA A 91 9.59 -0.63 8.99
CA ALA A 91 8.32 -1.35 8.93
C ALA A 91 7.45 -1.14 10.19
N HIS A 92 8.04 -1.17 11.37
CA HIS A 92 7.28 -1.00 12.62
C HIS A 92 6.73 0.42 12.78
N GLU A 93 7.48 1.44 12.38
CA GLU A 93 6.97 2.82 12.34
C GLU A 93 5.85 2.95 11.30
N ALA A 94 6.00 2.33 10.14
CA ALA A 94 4.95 2.29 9.11
C ALA A 94 3.67 1.65 9.65
N LEU A 95 3.79 0.60 10.46
CA LEU A 95 2.64 -0.01 11.14
C LEU A 95 2.01 0.96 12.15
N ARG A 96 2.83 1.63 12.96
CA ARG A 96 2.35 2.56 13.99
C ARG A 96 1.54 3.71 13.40
N ILE A 97 1.98 4.27 12.27
CA ILE A 97 1.28 5.39 11.62
C ILE A 97 0.14 4.96 10.70
N GLY A 98 -0.05 3.67 10.47
CA GLY A 98 -1.12 3.15 9.61
C GLY A 98 -0.78 3.06 8.12
N LEU A 99 0.49 3.20 7.76
CA LEU A 99 0.92 3.04 6.37
C LEU A 99 0.82 1.58 5.91
N VAL A 100 1.13 0.64 6.78
CA VAL A 100 0.91 -0.79 6.58
C VAL A 100 0.00 -1.34 7.66
N THR A 101 -0.68 -2.45 7.39
CA THR A 101 -1.60 -3.08 8.34
C THR A 101 -1.00 -4.25 9.09
N LYS A 102 0.14 -4.76 8.63
CA LYS A 102 0.80 -5.91 9.25
C LYS A 102 2.28 -5.91 8.91
N VAL A 103 3.09 -6.36 9.86
CA VAL A 103 4.53 -6.60 9.70
C VAL A 103 4.82 -8.04 10.08
N VAL A 104 5.53 -8.75 9.22
CA VAL A 104 5.93 -10.16 9.42
C VAL A 104 7.40 -10.34 9.04
N SER A 105 7.97 -11.48 9.39
CA SER A 105 9.32 -11.82 8.93
C SER A 105 9.36 -11.94 7.40
N ALA A 106 10.54 -11.75 6.81
CA ALA A 106 10.70 -11.82 5.36
C ALA A 106 10.21 -13.15 4.78
N GLN A 107 10.48 -14.26 5.47
CA GLN A 107 10.06 -15.59 5.05
C GLN A 107 8.55 -15.81 5.08
N LYS A 108 7.85 -15.05 5.94
CA LYS A 108 6.40 -15.16 6.11
C LYS A 108 5.61 -14.18 5.25
N LEU A 109 6.29 -13.25 4.56
CA LEU A 109 5.60 -12.18 3.84
C LEU A 109 4.67 -12.73 2.76
N ILE A 110 5.20 -13.50 1.82
CA ILE A 110 4.39 -14.05 0.72
C ILE A 110 3.32 -15.03 1.23
N PRO A 111 3.61 -15.99 2.12
CA PRO A 111 2.56 -16.82 2.69
C PRO A 111 1.44 -16.03 3.37
N THR A 112 1.77 -14.98 4.11
CA THR A 112 0.79 -14.12 4.77
C THR A 112 -0.11 -13.41 3.75
N VAL A 113 0.47 -12.86 2.70
CA VAL A 113 -0.27 -12.18 1.62
C VAL A 113 -1.16 -13.18 0.86
N GLU A 114 -0.65 -14.35 0.55
CA GLU A 114 -1.41 -15.41 -0.12
C GLU A 114 -2.59 -15.88 0.72
N ASP A 115 -2.40 -16.06 2.03
CA ASP A 115 -3.48 -16.44 2.95
C ASP A 115 -4.57 -15.37 3.00
N LEU A 116 -4.19 -14.10 3.04
CA LEU A 116 -5.16 -12.99 3.02
C LEU A 116 -5.91 -12.95 1.68
N ALA A 117 -5.21 -13.07 0.57
CA ALA A 117 -5.82 -13.10 -0.77
C ALA A 117 -6.78 -14.29 -0.92
N ALA A 118 -6.41 -15.47 -0.43
CA ALA A 118 -7.26 -16.65 -0.46
C ALA A 118 -8.53 -16.45 0.38
N ARG A 119 -8.41 -15.84 1.55
CA ARG A 119 -9.54 -15.52 2.42
C ARG A 119 -10.50 -14.53 1.76
N MET A 120 -9.96 -13.48 1.14
CA MET A 120 -10.76 -12.51 0.38
C MET A 120 -11.46 -13.18 -0.80
N GLY A 121 -10.77 -14.10 -1.49
CA GLY A 121 -11.32 -14.86 -2.62
C GLY A 121 -12.45 -15.82 -2.27
N GLU A 122 -12.67 -16.12 -1.00
CA GLU A 122 -13.80 -16.95 -0.54
C GLU A 122 -15.13 -16.20 -0.58
N TYR A 123 -15.10 -14.86 -0.58
CA TYR A 123 -16.30 -14.03 -0.61
C TYR A 123 -16.79 -13.78 -2.04
N PRO A 124 -18.09 -13.54 -2.25
CA PRO A 124 -18.60 -13.23 -3.57
C PRO A 124 -17.95 -11.98 -4.16
N THR A 125 -17.48 -12.07 -5.40
CA THR A 125 -16.78 -10.98 -6.10
C THR A 125 -17.60 -9.68 -6.09
N GLY A 126 -18.90 -9.75 -6.36
CA GLY A 126 -19.76 -8.57 -6.39
C GLY A 126 -19.82 -7.83 -5.05
N VAL A 127 -19.76 -8.56 -3.94
CA VAL A 127 -19.74 -7.97 -2.59
C VAL A 127 -18.42 -7.26 -2.33
N LEU A 128 -17.30 -7.87 -2.71
CA LEU A 128 -15.96 -7.26 -2.59
C LEU A 128 -15.86 -5.97 -3.41
N VAL A 129 -16.32 -6.02 -4.65
CA VAL A 129 -16.34 -4.85 -5.56
C VAL A 129 -17.19 -3.71 -4.99
N ALA A 130 -18.40 -4.03 -4.53
CA ALA A 130 -19.29 -3.04 -3.95
C ALA A 130 -18.71 -2.43 -2.66
N THR A 131 -18.10 -3.25 -1.81
CA THR A 131 -17.46 -2.80 -0.57
C THR A 131 -16.29 -1.86 -0.85
N LYS A 132 -15.43 -2.21 -1.79
CA LYS A 132 -14.32 -1.35 -2.20
C LYS A 132 -14.81 -0.01 -2.74
N LYS A 133 -15.80 -0.01 -3.64
CA LYS A 133 -16.39 1.22 -4.19
C LYS A 133 -16.97 2.09 -3.09
N ALA A 134 -17.73 1.52 -2.17
CA ALA A 134 -18.32 2.26 -1.05
C ALA A 134 -17.24 2.87 -0.15
N ALA A 135 -16.14 2.16 0.10
CA ALA A 135 -15.02 2.67 0.90
C ALA A 135 -14.37 3.89 0.25
N PHE A 136 -14.14 3.86 -1.06
CA PHE A 136 -13.58 5.01 -1.79
C PHE A 136 -14.52 6.22 -1.76
N VAL A 137 -15.81 6.01 -2.00
CA VAL A 137 -16.81 7.08 -1.90
C VAL A 137 -16.84 7.68 -0.49
N GLY A 138 -16.87 6.84 0.54
CA GLY A 138 -16.86 7.29 1.92
C GLY A 138 -15.60 8.09 2.28
N ARG A 139 -14.44 7.64 1.82
CA ARG A 139 -13.19 8.36 2.01
C ARG A 139 -13.25 9.75 1.39
N ASP A 140 -13.73 9.86 0.16
CA ASP A 140 -13.76 11.13 -0.58
C ASP A 140 -14.81 12.08 0.00
N MET A 141 -15.92 11.58 0.54
CA MET A 141 -16.90 12.39 1.25
C MET A 141 -16.38 12.93 2.58
N ALA A 142 -15.56 12.18 3.29
CA ALA A 142 -15.00 12.59 4.59
C ALA A 142 -14.05 13.79 4.52
N THR A 143 -13.72 14.27 3.32
CA THR A 143 -12.85 15.43 3.10
C THR A 143 -13.62 16.74 2.88
N GLU A 144 -14.93 16.70 2.86
CA GLU A 144 -15.80 17.89 2.79
C GLU A 144 -16.05 18.46 4.24
#